data_7baefbd4b3e740ef1b2cf88474dc7145
#
_entry.id   7baefbd4b3e740ef1b2cf88474dc7145
#
_cell.length_a   1.000
_cell.length_b   1.000
_cell.length_c   1.000
_cell.angle_alpha   90.00
_cell.angle_beta   90.00
_cell.angle_gamma   90.00
#
_symmetry.space_group_name_H-M   'P 1'
#
loop_
_entity.id
_entity.type
_entity.pdbx_description
1 polymer ?
#
loop_
_entity_poly.entity_id
_entity_poly.type
_entity_poly.pdbx_seq_one_letter_code
_entity_poly.pdbx_strand_id
1 'polypeptide(L)'
;MKKRNILLGLALAFCFTACYDLDKMPEGVLSTAEPFRSTGEIRNYIDRYYEFGVRTQGFMAGGGGGIAGNDVNSDNLASAAVNSRLMGLTSLSNAVALDNYTHIRNINFLINNAGDCPEKGSVEYNHLMGEAYYFRAWFYYSMFSDYGRLAWVDTPLEPNLEVMMLPRESRTFIADKILADLDMAISLMKEQNNSSSMRLHKDVARALKSEVALFEATWEKWHYAKEKNKPEKFYDTELGEAELMAKIDNYLDQSIAAAEEVRQRG
;
A
#
# COMPACT_ATOMS: atom_id res chain seq x y z
N MET A 1 -61.79 39.53 -4.05
CA MET A 1 -61.48 38.10 -4.11
C MET A 1 -60.57 37.72 -5.30
N LYS A 2 -60.76 38.27 -6.50
CA LYS A 2 -59.92 37.89 -7.69
C LYS A 2 -58.42 38.18 -7.57
N LYS A 3 -57.96 39.29 -6.97
CA LYS A 3 -56.57 39.66 -6.83
C LYS A 3 -55.80 38.75 -5.85
N ARG A 4 -56.47 38.24 -4.80
CA ARG A 4 -55.85 37.33 -3.82
C ARG A 4 -55.58 35.94 -4.41
N ASN A 5 -56.44 35.47 -5.29
CA ASN A 5 -56.24 34.17 -5.96
C ASN A 5 -55.18 34.23 -7.05
N ILE A 6 -54.96 35.39 -7.68
CA ILE A 6 -53.86 35.58 -8.66
C ILE A 6 -52.51 35.58 -7.95
N LEU A 7 -52.40 36.22 -6.78
CA LEU A 7 -51.17 36.20 -5.97
C LEU A 7 -50.84 34.79 -5.43
N LEU A 8 -51.87 34.01 -5.04
CA LEU A 8 -51.67 32.60 -4.64
C LEU A 8 -51.22 31.72 -5.81
N GLY A 9 -51.78 31.95 -7.00
CA GLY A 9 -51.35 31.22 -8.22
C GLY A 9 -49.92 31.54 -8.65
N LEU A 10 -49.48 32.80 -8.53
CA LEU A 10 -48.09 33.17 -8.79
C LEU A 10 -47.13 32.61 -7.75
N ALA A 11 -47.48 32.56 -6.47
CA ALA A 11 -46.67 31.98 -5.43
C ALA A 11 -46.51 30.45 -5.60
N LEU A 12 -47.58 29.75 -6.02
CA LEU A 12 -47.49 28.32 -6.35
C LEU A 12 -46.62 28.04 -7.59
N ALA A 13 -46.64 28.89 -8.61
CA ALA A 13 -45.83 28.74 -9.81
C ALA A 13 -44.32 28.91 -9.53
N PHE A 14 -43.94 29.72 -8.56
CA PHE A 14 -42.54 29.88 -8.13
C PHE A 14 -42.01 28.69 -7.34
N CYS A 15 -42.86 27.85 -6.73
CA CYS A 15 -42.42 26.67 -6.00
C CYS A 15 -42.01 25.49 -6.90
N PHE A 16 -42.34 25.51 -8.20
CA PHE A 16 -42.00 24.45 -9.14
C PHE A 16 -40.68 24.68 -9.90
N THR A 17 -40.05 25.85 -9.75
CA THR A 17 -38.73 26.11 -10.39
C THR A 17 -37.55 25.81 -9.49
N ALA A 18 -37.77 25.33 -8.27
CA ALA A 18 -36.72 24.87 -7.38
C ALA A 18 -36.41 23.36 -7.56
N CYS A 19 -36.51 22.84 -8.77
CA CYS A 19 -35.84 21.59 -9.10
C CYS A 19 -34.35 21.90 -9.20
N TYR A 20 -33.67 21.93 -8.08
CA TYR A 20 -32.25 21.72 -8.03
C TYR A 20 -32.00 20.35 -8.66
N ASP A 21 -31.11 20.36 -9.59
CA ASP A 21 -30.65 19.15 -10.29
C ASP A 21 -30.08 18.18 -9.23
N LEU A 22 -30.94 17.30 -8.72
CA LEU A 22 -30.59 16.31 -7.70
C LEU A 22 -29.60 15.26 -8.20
N ASP A 23 -29.37 15.25 -9.52
CA ASP A 23 -28.40 14.36 -10.16
C ASP A 23 -26.98 14.96 -10.23
N LYS A 24 -26.78 16.20 -9.74
CA LYS A 24 -25.42 16.73 -9.58
C LYS A 24 -24.75 16.05 -8.42
N MET A 25 -23.78 15.19 -8.75
CA MET A 25 -22.83 14.71 -7.77
C MET A 25 -22.08 15.89 -7.14
N PRO A 26 -21.89 15.90 -5.81
CA PRO A 26 -21.09 16.92 -5.15
C PRO A 26 -19.72 17.03 -5.80
N GLU A 27 -19.26 18.25 -6.08
CA GLU A 27 -17.91 18.48 -6.57
C GLU A 27 -16.90 17.87 -5.57
N GLY A 28 -16.07 16.95 -6.00
CA GLY A 28 -15.09 16.24 -5.17
C GLY A 28 -15.46 14.81 -4.77
N VAL A 29 -16.65 14.31 -5.15
CA VAL A 29 -16.96 12.88 -5.04
C VAL A 29 -16.65 12.20 -6.37
N LEU A 30 -15.78 11.19 -6.34
CA LEU A 30 -15.49 10.38 -7.51
C LEU A 30 -16.78 9.68 -7.98
N SER A 31 -17.19 9.95 -9.22
CA SER A 31 -18.26 9.20 -9.86
C SER A 31 -17.79 7.75 -10.05
N THR A 32 -18.59 6.80 -9.60
CA THR A 32 -18.32 5.37 -9.88
C THR A 32 -18.49 5.04 -11.35
N ALA A 33 -19.18 5.87 -12.13
CA ALA A 33 -19.42 5.66 -13.55
C ALA A 33 -18.22 6.07 -14.42
N GLU A 34 -17.45 7.10 -14.03
CA GLU A 34 -16.29 7.60 -14.75
C GLU A 34 -15.25 8.16 -13.75
N PRO A 35 -14.56 7.29 -13.03
CA PRO A 35 -13.54 7.73 -12.10
C PRO A 35 -12.28 8.23 -12.84
N PHE A 36 -11.58 9.20 -12.26
CA PHE A 36 -10.27 9.66 -12.70
C PHE A 36 -10.24 10.38 -14.07
N ARG A 37 -11.06 11.43 -14.19
CA ARG A 37 -11.11 12.28 -15.40
C ARG A 37 -9.90 13.20 -15.58
N SER A 38 -9.07 13.34 -14.57
CA SER A 38 -7.88 14.19 -14.62
C SER A 38 -6.78 13.68 -13.71
N THR A 39 -5.54 14.08 -13.96
CA THR A 39 -4.42 13.83 -13.04
C THR A 39 -4.62 14.49 -11.68
N GLY A 40 -5.39 15.60 -11.62
CA GLY A 40 -5.77 16.22 -10.35
C GLY A 40 -6.62 15.31 -9.46
N GLU A 41 -7.58 14.58 -10.05
CA GLU A 41 -8.40 13.61 -9.31
C GLU A 41 -7.57 12.40 -8.85
N ILE A 42 -6.68 11.90 -9.71
CA ILE A 42 -5.74 10.82 -9.34
C ILE A 42 -4.86 11.29 -8.18
N ARG A 43 -4.32 12.51 -8.24
CA ARG A 43 -3.49 13.09 -7.18
C ARG A 43 -4.26 13.16 -5.86
N ASN A 44 -5.46 13.74 -5.86
CA ASN A 44 -6.29 13.84 -4.66
C ASN A 44 -6.60 12.45 -4.06
N TYR A 45 -6.75 11.45 -4.93
CA TYR A 45 -6.99 10.08 -4.50
C TYR A 45 -5.77 9.45 -3.84
N ILE A 46 -4.57 9.72 -4.34
CA ILE A 46 -3.30 9.17 -3.82
C ILE A 46 -2.85 9.90 -2.55
N ASP A 47 -3.08 11.21 -2.44
CA ASP A 47 -2.56 12.05 -1.37
C ASP A 47 -2.93 11.54 0.03
N ARG A 48 -4.09 10.87 0.17
CA ARG A 48 -4.49 10.21 1.44
C ARG A 48 -3.51 9.14 1.92
N TYR A 49 -2.74 8.52 1.04
CA TYR A 49 -1.81 7.44 1.41
C TYR A 49 -0.48 7.93 1.95
N TYR A 50 -0.18 9.22 1.76
CA TYR A 50 1.03 9.81 2.33
C TYR A 50 1.02 9.82 3.86
N GLU A 51 -0.15 9.82 4.49
CA GLU A 51 -0.28 9.70 5.94
C GLU A 51 0.12 8.29 6.44
N PHE A 52 -0.18 7.25 5.67
CA PHE A 52 0.00 5.85 6.08
C PHE A 52 1.23 5.18 5.46
N GLY A 53 1.54 5.51 4.21
CA GLY A 53 2.57 4.85 3.41
C GLY A 53 3.95 5.51 3.48
N VAL A 54 4.14 6.50 4.33
CA VAL A 54 5.43 7.13 4.58
C VAL A 54 5.77 6.98 6.06
N ARG A 55 6.95 6.43 6.35
CA ARG A 55 7.38 6.27 7.74
C ARG A 55 7.51 7.63 8.42
N THR A 56 6.64 7.87 9.37
CA THR A 56 6.75 9.03 10.27
C THR A 56 7.22 8.56 11.63
N GLN A 57 8.30 9.15 12.14
CA GLN A 57 8.77 8.86 13.48
C GLN A 57 8.40 10.03 14.39
N GLY A 58 7.27 9.90 15.09
CA GLY A 58 6.98 10.76 16.23
C GLY A 58 7.81 10.34 17.46
N PHE A 59 8.17 11.29 18.33
CA PHE A 59 8.87 10.98 19.56
C PHE A 59 8.02 10.12 20.49
N MET A 60 6.75 10.45 20.62
CA MET A 60 5.76 9.66 21.32
C MET A 60 4.53 9.49 20.43
N ALA A 61 4.32 8.30 19.91
CA ALA A 61 3.05 7.91 19.32
C ALA A 61 2.23 7.14 20.38
N GLY A 62 0.93 7.42 20.43
CA GLY A 62 0.02 6.67 21.30
C GLY A 62 0.11 5.16 21.05
N GLY A 63 0.05 4.35 22.10
CA GLY A 63 0.12 2.89 21.98
C GLY A 63 1.52 2.29 21.84
N GLY A 64 2.58 3.02 22.17
CA GLY A 64 3.95 2.49 22.16
C GLY A 64 4.67 2.59 20.84
N GLY A 65 4.11 3.33 19.87
CA GLY A 65 4.79 3.71 18.63
C GLY A 65 5.74 4.89 18.83
N GLY A 66 6.58 5.16 17.83
CA GLY A 66 7.56 6.24 17.86
C GLY A 66 8.90 5.82 18.44
N ILE A 67 9.88 6.74 18.40
CA ILE A 67 11.27 6.45 18.79
C ILE A 67 11.35 5.95 20.23
N ALA A 68 10.62 6.58 21.15
CA ALA A 68 10.63 6.19 22.56
C ALA A 68 9.94 4.86 22.85
N GLY A 69 9.08 4.38 21.95
CA GLY A 69 8.32 3.14 22.12
C GLY A 69 8.88 1.95 21.33
N ASN A 70 9.84 2.16 20.43
CA ASN A 70 10.35 1.10 19.56
C ASN A 70 11.00 -0.06 20.35
N ASP A 71 11.57 0.22 21.51
CA ASP A 71 12.26 -0.78 22.33
C ASP A 71 11.33 -1.53 23.30
N VAL A 72 10.03 -1.20 23.36
CA VAL A 72 9.05 -1.87 24.25
C VAL A 72 8.94 -3.38 23.96
N ASN A 73 9.24 -3.81 22.76
CA ASN A 73 9.26 -5.22 22.35
C ASN A 73 10.67 -5.85 22.38
N SER A 74 11.61 -5.17 22.99
CA SER A 74 12.98 -5.66 23.22
C SER A 74 13.24 -5.74 24.73
N ASP A 75 14.38 -6.32 25.11
CA ASP A 75 14.84 -6.36 26.50
C ASP A 75 15.45 -5.04 27.00
N ASN A 76 15.60 -4.05 26.11
CA ASN A 76 16.16 -2.74 26.45
C ASN A 76 15.17 -1.85 27.19
N LEU A 77 13.86 -2.03 26.96
CA LEU A 77 12.81 -1.23 27.59
C LEU A 77 11.71 -2.13 28.16
N ALA A 78 11.91 -2.56 29.42
CA ALA A 78 10.90 -3.35 30.13
C ALA A 78 9.76 -2.45 30.62
N SER A 79 8.52 -2.77 30.27
CA SER A 79 7.33 -2.17 30.85
C SER A 79 6.95 -2.84 32.17
N ALA A 80 6.17 -2.14 33.02
CA ALA A 80 5.63 -2.75 34.25
C ALA A 80 4.60 -3.88 33.96
N ALA A 81 4.04 -3.90 32.74
CA ALA A 81 3.14 -4.96 32.28
C ALA A 81 3.93 -6.08 31.58
N VAL A 82 3.45 -7.32 31.75
CA VAL A 82 4.04 -8.48 31.09
C VAL A 82 3.92 -8.31 29.57
N ASN A 83 5.05 -8.32 28.86
CA ASN A 83 5.06 -8.35 27.41
C ASN A 83 4.99 -9.80 26.93
N SER A 84 3.81 -10.20 26.41
CA SER A 84 3.56 -11.58 25.97
C SER A 84 4.53 -12.05 24.89
N ARG A 85 5.00 -11.12 24.02
CA ARG A 85 5.94 -11.45 22.94
C ARG A 85 7.32 -11.80 23.49
N LEU A 86 7.83 -11.01 24.44
CA LEU A 86 9.13 -11.26 25.09
C LEU A 86 9.11 -12.53 25.96
N MET A 87 7.95 -12.86 26.52
CA MET A 87 7.77 -14.04 27.35
C MET A 87 7.43 -15.31 26.56
N GLY A 88 7.34 -15.24 25.23
CA GLY A 88 6.94 -16.38 24.41
C GLY A 88 5.49 -16.84 24.60
N LEU A 89 4.63 -15.96 25.13
CA LEU A 89 3.22 -16.26 25.45
C LEU A 89 2.25 -15.80 24.34
N THR A 90 2.76 -15.41 23.19
CA THR A 90 1.93 -15.00 22.04
C THR A 90 1.12 -16.19 21.57
N SER A 91 -0.21 -16.06 21.49
CA SER A 91 -1.10 -17.09 20.97
C SER A 91 -1.72 -16.70 19.63
N LEU A 92 -2.10 -17.70 18.83
CA LEU A 92 -2.78 -17.51 17.54
C LEU A 92 -4.24 -17.04 17.69
N SER A 93 -4.75 -16.90 18.92
CA SER A 93 -6.14 -16.54 19.17
C SER A 93 -6.47 -15.06 18.95
N ASN A 94 -5.47 -14.22 18.79
CA ASN A 94 -5.69 -12.81 18.51
C ASN A 94 -5.94 -12.65 17.01
N ALA A 95 -7.19 -12.40 16.64
CA ALA A 95 -7.52 -11.98 15.27
C ALA A 95 -6.74 -10.71 14.97
N VAL A 96 -5.89 -10.79 13.96
CA VAL A 96 -5.12 -9.65 13.50
C VAL A 96 -5.94 -8.93 12.44
N ALA A 97 -6.23 -7.67 12.68
CA ALA A 97 -6.85 -6.83 11.66
C ALA A 97 -5.84 -6.60 10.53
N LEU A 98 -6.15 -7.11 9.34
CA LEU A 98 -5.37 -6.87 8.14
C LEU A 98 -5.92 -5.63 7.42
N ASP A 99 -5.92 -4.48 8.11
CA ASP A 99 -6.49 -3.22 7.60
C ASP A 99 -5.87 -2.76 6.29
N ASN A 100 -4.62 -3.15 6.04
CA ASN A 100 -3.92 -2.80 4.80
C ASN A 100 -4.59 -3.36 3.53
N TYR A 101 -5.39 -4.43 3.61
CA TYR A 101 -6.16 -4.90 2.45
C TYR A 101 -7.22 -3.88 1.99
N THR A 102 -7.74 -3.06 2.88
CA THR A 102 -8.62 -1.93 2.50
C THR A 102 -7.85 -0.92 1.64
N HIS A 103 -6.63 -0.59 2.01
CA HIS A 103 -5.78 0.31 1.22
C HIS A 103 -5.40 -0.31 -0.12
N ILE A 104 -5.02 -1.59 -0.14
CA ILE A 104 -4.70 -2.34 -1.36
C ILE A 104 -5.89 -2.38 -2.32
N ARG A 105 -7.11 -2.68 -1.82
CA ARG A 105 -8.33 -2.66 -2.63
C ARG A 105 -8.57 -1.30 -3.30
N ASN A 106 -8.40 -0.23 -2.54
CA ASN A 106 -8.59 1.12 -3.06
C ASN A 106 -7.50 1.50 -4.08
N ILE A 107 -6.25 1.08 -3.88
CA ILE A 107 -5.17 1.30 -4.84
C ILE A 107 -5.41 0.49 -6.11
N ASN A 108 -5.85 -0.77 -5.99
CA ASN A 108 -6.24 -1.58 -7.14
C ASN A 108 -7.39 -0.94 -7.92
N PHE A 109 -8.37 -0.34 -7.22
CA PHE A 109 -9.42 0.44 -7.88
C PHE A 109 -8.84 1.58 -8.71
N LEU A 110 -7.90 2.35 -8.19
CA LEU A 110 -7.22 3.38 -8.95
C LEU A 110 -6.49 2.81 -10.16
N ILE A 111 -5.62 1.82 -9.96
CA ILE A 111 -4.79 1.23 -11.02
C ILE A 111 -5.66 0.69 -12.16
N ASN A 112 -6.79 0.06 -11.85
CA ASN A 112 -7.65 -0.56 -12.84
C ASN A 112 -8.58 0.45 -13.57
N ASN A 113 -8.88 1.60 -12.95
CA ASN A 113 -9.83 2.57 -13.52
C ASN A 113 -9.17 3.87 -14.03
N ALA A 114 -7.89 4.10 -13.79
CA ALA A 114 -7.19 5.28 -14.31
C ALA A 114 -6.87 5.20 -15.82
N GLY A 115 -7.11 4.03 -16.44
CA GLY A 115 -6.77 3.77 -17.84
C GLY A 115 -7.47 4.66 -18.84
N ASP A 116 -8.65 5.20 -18.52
CA ASP A 116 -9.46 6.07 -19.37
C ASP A 116 -9.22 7.57 -19.11
N CYS A 117 -8.27 7.91 -18.23
CA CYS A 117 -7.91 9.31 -17.99
C CYS A 117 -7.41 9.97 -19.30
N PRO A 118 -7.98 11.12 -19.71
CA PRO A 118 -7.54 11.82 -20.93
C PRO A 118 -6.07 12.21 -20.94
N GLU A 119 -5.47 12.38 -19.77
CA GLU A 119 -4.06 12.74 -19.61
C GLU A 119 -3.13 11.50 -19.50
N LYS A 120 -3.65 10.30 -19.79
CA LYS A 120 -2.88 9.05 -19.79
C LYS A 120 -1.61 9.16 -20.62
N GLY A 121 -0.49 8.71 -20.05
CA GLY A 121 0.82 8.75 -20.67
C GLY A 121 1.56 10.08 -20.48
N SER A 122 0.93 11.12 -19.94
CA SER A 122 1.65 12.32 -19.55
C SER A 122 2.65 12.03 -18.42
N VAL A 123 3.66 12.88 -18.28
CA VAL A 123 4.67 12.75 -17.20
C VAL A 123 4.02 12.77 -15.83
N GLU A 124 2.97 13.58 -15.65
CA GLU A 124 2.25 13.67 -14.37
C GLU A 124 1.43 12.41 -14.13
N TYR A 125 0.66 11.95 -15.12
CA TYR A 125 -0.09 10.69 -15.01
C TYR A 125 0.82 9.51 -14.65
N ASN A 126 1.93 9.35 -15.37
CA ASN A 126 2.87 8.26 -15.13
C ASN A 126 3.45 8.33 -13.72
N HIS A 127 3.81 9.52 -13.25
CA HIS A 127 4.34 9.72 -11.91
C HIS A 127 3.32 9.29 -10.84
N LEU A 128 2.07 9.72 -10.96
CA LEU A 128 1.01 9.35 -10.02
C LEU A 128 0.69 7.86 -10.06
N MET A 129 0.70 7.24 -11.24
CA MET A 129 0.57 5.78 -11.33
C MET A 129 1.75 5.05 -10.68
N GLY A 130 2.96 5.59 -10.82
CA GLY A 130 4.13 5.08 -10.11
C GLY A 130 3.98 5.17 -8.59
N GLU A 131 3.41 6.26 -8.07
CA GLU A 131 3.08 6.38 -6.64
C GLU A 131 2.04 5.34 -6.21
N ALA A 132 1.04 5.04 -7.04
CA ALA A 132 0.05 4.00 -6.74
C ALA A 132 0.71 2.61 -6.60
N TYR A 133 1.60 2.23 -7.51
CA TYR A 133 2.37 0.99 -7.40
C TYR A 133 3.27 0.98 -6.16
N TYR A 134 3.94 2.10 -5.86
CA TYR A 134 4.73 2.22 -4.64
C TYR A 134 3.91 1.97 -3.37
N PHE A 135 2.74 2.61 -3.25
CA PHE A 135 1.90 2.42 -2.08
C PHE A 135 1.33 1.00 -1.98
N ARG A 136 1.01 0.34 -3.10
CA ARG A 136 0.61 -1.06 -3.07
C ARG A 136 1.75 -1.94 -2.54
N ALA A 137 2.95 -1.77 -3.06
CA ALA A 137 4.14 -2.45 -2.58
C ALA A 137 4.40 -2.19 -1.09
N TRP A 138 4.25 -0.95 -0.64
CA TRP A 138 4.44 -0.56 0.75
C TRP A 138 3.45 -1.26 1.69
N PHE A 139 2.15 -1.26 1.36
CA PHE A 139 1.15 -1.91 2.20
C PHE A 139 1.31 -3.43 2.21
N TYR A 140 1.67 -4.03 1.08
CA TYR A 140 2.03 -5.44 1.05
C TYR A 140 3.27 -5.73 1.88
N TYR A 141 4.32 -4.94 1.77
CA TYR A 141 5.55 -5.14 2.53
C TYR A 141 5.32 -5.00 4.04
N SER A 142 4.51 -4.05 4.46
CA SER A 142 4.13 -3.89 5.87
C SER A 142 3.47 -5.17 6.42
N MET A 143 2.51 -5.75 5.70
CA MET A 143 1.90 -7.02 6.13
C MET A 143 2.85 -8.21 5.97
N PHE A 144 3.65 -8.21 4.92
CA PHE A 144 4.59 -9.29 4.62
C PHE A 144 5.67 -9.43 5.69
N SER A 145 6.20 -8.33 6.20
CA SER A 145 7.18 -8.34 7.28
C SER A 145 6.63 -8.91 8.58
N ASP A 146 5.33 -8.75 8.84
CA ASP A 146 4.68 -9.21 10.05
C ASP A 146 4.12 -10.64 9.94
N TYR A 147 3.55 -11.00 8.77
CA TYR A 147 2.80 -12.26 8.61
C TYR A 147 3.41 -13.25 7.63
N GLY A 148 4.32 -12.82 6.78
CA GLY A 148 4.95 -13.65 5.75
C GLY A 148 3.99 -13.98 4.61
N ARG A 149 3.42 -15.18 4.61
CA ARG A 149 2.47 -15.64 3.57
C ARG A 149 1.18 -14.82 3.58
N LEU A 150 0.80 -14.30 2.41
CA LEU A 150 -0.37 -13.43 2.22
C LEU A 150 -1.17 -13.87 0.99
N ALA A 151 -2.44 -13.52 0.92
CA ALA A 151 -3.17 -13.55 -0.32
C ALA A 151 -2.74 -12.39 -1.21
N TRP A 152 -2.42 -12.65 -2.49
CA TRP A 152 -2.12 -11.59 -3.45
C TRP A 152 -3.40 -11.15 -4.16
N VAL A 153 -3.65 -9.85 -4.15
CA VAL A 153 -4.82 -9.21 -4.76
C VAL A 153 -4.35 -8.00 -5.56
N ASP A 154 -4.46 -8.06 -6.87
CA ASP A 154 -4.06 -6.98 -7.81
C ASP A 154 -5.23 -6.40 -8.63
N THR A 155 -6.43 -6.89 -8.37
CA THR A 155 -7.67 -6.41 -8.98
C THR A 155 -8.66 -5.94 -7.92
N PRO A 156 -9.57 -5.02 -8.24
CA PRO A 156 -10.68 -4.71 -7.35
C PRO A 156 -11.55 -5.95 -7.17
N LEU A 157 -11.59 -6.47 -5.95
CA LEU A 157 -12.40 -7.64 -5.63
C LEU A 157 -13.77 -7.19 -5.12
N GLU A 158 -14.82 -7.77 -5.70
CA GLU A 158 -16.15 -7.69 -5.11
C GLU A 158 -16.16 -8.47 -3.78
N PRO A 159 -16.83 -7.94 -2.73
CA PRO A 159 -16.90 -8.61 -1.46
C PRO A 159 -17.80 -9.85 -1.56
N ASN A 160 -17.21 -10.97 -1.92
CA ASN A 160 -17.87 -12.27 -1.96
C ASN A 160 -17.06 -13.31 -1.16
N LEU A 161 -17.66 -14.46 -0.91
CA LEU A 161 -17.06 -15.51 -0.10
C LEU A 161 -15.78 -16.07 -0.72
N GLU A 162 -15.68 -16.14 -2.05
CA GLU A 162 -14.49 -16.66 -2.74
C GLU A 162 -13.27 -15.81 -2.47
N VAL A 163 -13.44 -14.47 -2.47
CA VAL A 163 -12.38 -13.51 -2.14
C VAL A 163 -11.92 -13.66 -0.70
N MET A 164 -12.84 -13.89 0.22
CA MET A 164 -12.51 -14.10 1.64
C MET A 164 -11.77 -15.42 1.89
N MET A 165 -11.81 -16.36 0.94
CA MET A 165 -11.22 -17.70 1.01
C MET A 165 -9.97 -17.84 0.15
N LEU A 166 -9.40 -16.73 -0.37
CA LEU A 166 -8.17 -16.79 -1.17
C LEU A 166 -7.04 -17.45 -0.38
N PRO A 167 -6.31 -18.38 -0.99
CA PRO A 167 -5.17 -19.00 -0.35
C PRO A 167 -4.06 -17.98 -0.10
N ARG A 168 -3.22 -18.29 0.88
CA ARG A 168 -1.99 -17.51 1.09
C ARG A 168 -0.90 -18.07 0.19
N GLU A 169 -0.36 -17.21 -0.64
CA GLU A 169 0.78 -17.51 -1.50
C GLU A 169 2.08 -17.67 -0.70
N SER A 170 3.07 -18.26 -1.32
CA SER A 170 4.39 -18.44 -0.70
C SER A 170 5.07 -17.10 -0.42
N ARG A 171 6.06 -17.11 0.48
CA ARG A 171 6.81 -15.88 0.81
C ARG A 171 7.51 -15.33 -0.41
N THR A 172 8.24 -16.18 -1.15
CA THR A 172 8.98 -15.73 -2.33
C THR A 172 8.06 -15.20 -3.42
N PHE A 173 6.87 -15.79 -3.59
CA PHE A 173 5.88 -15.26 -4.53
C PHE A 173 5.44 -13.84 -4.15
N ILE A 174 5.12 -13.61 -2.88
CA ILE A 174 4.71 -12.27 -2.40
C ILE A 174 5.86 -11.26 -2.55
N ALA A 175 7.08 -11.66 -2.21
CA ALA A 175 8.26 -10.80 -2.38
C ALA A 175 8.47 -10.41 -3.85
N ASP A 176 8.38 -11.37 -4.77
CA ASP A 176 8.48 -11.11 -6.22
C ASP A 176 7.43 -10.10 -6.69
N LYS A 177 6.19 -10.20 -6.20
CA LYS A 177 5.10 -9.28 -6.54
C LYS A 177 5.35 -7.86 -6.00
N ILE A 178 5.84 -7.76 -4.76
CA ILE A 178 6.20 -6.47 -4.17
C ILE A 178 7.34 -5.83 -4.96
N LEU A 179 8.37 -6.59 -5.31
CA LEU A 179 9.51 -6.11 -6.11
C LEU A 179 9.08 -5.68 -7.51
N ALA A 180 8.16 -6.43 -8.15
CA ALA A 180 7.60 -6.05 -9.45
C ALA A 180 6.81 -4.73 -9.38
N ASP A 181 6.03 -4.49 -8.35
CA ASP A 181 5.35 -3.21 -8.13
C ASP A 181 6.35 -2.07 -7.94
N LEU A 182 7.45 -2.32 -7.23
CA LEU A 182 8.52 -1.32 -7.06
C LEU A 182 9.26 -1.04 -8.38
N ASP A 183 9.44 -2.04 -9.23
CA ASP A 183 9.98 -1.84 -10.57
C ASP A 183 9.05 -0.98 -11.44
N MET A 184 7.75 -1.21 -11.36
CA MET A 184 6.76 -0.35 -12.01
C MET A 184 6.82 1.07 -11.47
N ALA A 185 6.91 1.24 -10.16
CA ALA A 185 7.05 2.55 -9.52
C ALA A 185 8.32 3.28 -10.02
N ILE A 186 9.47 2.61 -10.03
CA ILE A 186 10.73 3.15 -10.50
C ILE A 186 10.66 3.55 -11.98
N SER A 187 9.98 2.73 -12.81
CA SER A 187 9.86 3.04 -14.24
C SER A 187 9.03 4.29 -14.51
N LEU A 188 7.95 4.50 -13.74
CA LEU A 188 6.93 5.52 -13.99
C LEU A 188 7.17 6.84 -13.25
N MET A 189 7.73 6.81 -12.05
CA MET A 189 7.96 8.02 -11.25
C MET A 189 8.98 8.94 -11.88
N LYS A 190 8.93 10.21 -11.47
CA LYS A 190 9.97 11.21 -11.76
C LYS A 190 11.21 10.94 -10.91
N GLU A 191 12.36 11.35 -11.42
CA GLU A 191 13.56 11.49 -10.61
C GLU A 191 13.36 12.58 -9.56
N GLN A 192 14.13 12.51 -8.47
CA GLN A 192 14.18 13.62 -7.53
C GLN A 192 14.66 14.88 -8.28
N ASN A 193 13.87 15.94 -8.21
CA ASN A 193 14.36 17.24 -8.58
C ASN A 193 14.70 18.01 -7.29
N ASN A 194 15.69 18.87 -7.34
CA ASN A 194 16.22 19.63 -6.19
C ASN A 194 15.21 20.61 -5.57
N SER A 195 13.97 20.55 -5.94
CA SER A 195 12.95 21.40 -5.38
C SER A 195 12.38 20.78 -4.12
N SER A 196 11.87 21.59 -3.27
CA SER A 196 11.18 21.31 -2.01
C SER A 196 9.95 20.38 -2.10
N SER A 197 9.83 19.58 -3.15
CA SER A 197 8.74 18.62 -3.27
C SER A 197 8.94 17.48 -2.26
N MET A 198 8.01 17.32 -1.37
CA MET A 198 7.95 16.21 -0.42
C MET A 198 7.28 14.97 -1.01
N ARG A 199 7.03 14.94 -2.33
CA ARG A 199 6.42 13.78 -2.99
C ARG A 199 7.45 12.68 -3.20
N LEU A 200 6.95 11.46 -3.28
CA LEU A 200 7.74 10.28 -3.64
C LEU A 200 8.41 10.47 -5.00
N HIS A 201 9.56 9.87 -5.16
CA HIS A 201 10.34 9.86 -6.39
C HIS A 201 11.07 8.51 -6.52
N LYS A 202 11.71 8.28 -7.66
CA LYS A 202 12.35 6.98 -7.96
C LYS A 202 13.30 6.49 -6.87
N ASP A 203 14.08 7.39 -6.26
CA ASP A 203 15.06 6.94 -5.27
C ASP A 203 14.42 6.42 -3.99
N VAL A 204 13.22 6.92 -3.64
CA VAL A 204 12.44 6.35 -2.53
C VAL A 204 11.97 4.93 -2.86
N ALA A 205 11.52 4.70 -4.10
CA ALA A 205 11.14 3.36 -4.55
C ALA A 205 12.35 2.41 -4.65
N ARG A 206 13.50 2.90 -5.09
CA ARG A 206 14.77 2.13 -5.10
C ARG A 206 15.21 1.75 -3.69
N ALA A 207 15.14 2.69 -2.75
CA ALA A 207 15.49 2.42 -1.35
C ALA A 207 14.57 1.34 -0.74
N LEU A 208 13.26 1.44 -0.98
CA LEU A 208 12.33 0.41 -0.53
C LEU A 208 12.58 -0.93 -1.23
N LYS A 209 12.88 -0.93 -2.54
CA LYS A 209 13.24 -2.16 -3.27
C LYS A 209 14.45 -2.84 -2.66
N SER A 210 15.50 -2.07 -2.35
CA SER A 210 16.68 -2.60 -1.68
C SER A 210 16.35 -3.21 -0.32
N GLU A 211 15.52 -2.55 0.49
CA GLU A 211 15.09 -3.02 1.80
C GLU A 211 14.29 -4.34 1.70
N VAL A 212 13.29 -4.39 0.83
CA VAL A 212 12.44 -5.58 0.63
C VAL A 212 13.26 -6.78 0.17
N ALA A 213 14.11 -6.59 -0.83
CA ALA A 213 14.94 -7.65 -1.38
C ALA A 213 15.95 -8.18 -0.34
N LEU A 214 16.58 -7.29 0.43
CA LEU A 214 17.49 -7.69 1.50
C LEU A 214 16.76 -8.45 2.62
N PHE A 215 15.58 -7.96 3.00
CA PHE A 215 14.77 -8.58 4.04
C PHE A 215 14.42 -10.03 3.68
N GLU A 216 13.90 -10.27 2.49
CA GLU A 216 13.53 -11.62 2.08
C GLU A 216 14.73 -12.52 1.86
N ALA A 217 15.79 -12.03 1.20
CA ALA A 217 17.02 -12.82 1.03
C ALA A 217 17.60 -13.29 2.36
N THR A 218 17.66 -12.40 3.34
CA THR A 218 18.22 -12.73 4.66
C THR A 218 17.29 -13.62 5.48
N TRP A 219 15.98 -13.44 5.35
CA TRP A 219 14.98 -14.31 5.97
C TRP A 219 15.12 -15.74 5.47
N GLU A 220 15.03 -15.95 4.15
CA GLU A 220 15.11 -17.26 3.53
C GLU A 220 16.44 -17.96 3.85
N LYS A 221 17.56 -17.26 3.71
CA LYS A 221 18.90 -17.78 3.99
C LYS A 221 19.05 -18.22 5.45
N TRP A 222 18.58 -17.39 6.38
CA TRP A 222 18.69 -17.69 7.81
C TRP A 222 17.83 -18.89 8.21
N HIS A 223 16.55 -18.89 7.80
CA HIS A 223 15.62 -19.93 8.16
C HIS A 223 15.99 -21.26 7.49
N TYR A 224 16.40 -21.25 6.22
CA TYR A 224 16.91 -22.44 5.57
C TYR A 224 18.10 -23.04 6.33
N ALA A 225 19.10 -22.25 6.67
CA ALA A 225 20.28 -22.74 7.38
C ALA A 225 19.96 -23.34 8.75
N LYS A 226 18.95 -22.80 9.45
CA LYS A 226 18.54 -23.21 10.80
C LYS A 226 17.53 -24.35 10.83
N GLU A 227 16.72 -24.50 9.79
CA GLU A 227 15.50 -25.28 9.86
C GLU A 227 15.38 -26.37 8.81
N LYS A 228 16.31 -26.47 7.84
CA LYS A 228 16.22 -27.47 6.76
C LYS A 228 16.06 -28.91 7.26
N ASN A 229 16.56 -29.21 8.45
CA ASN A 229 16.47 -30.54 9.09
C ASN A 229 15.43 -30.60 10.22
N LYS A 230 14.60 -29.54 10.39
CA LYS A 230 13.55 -29.49 11.43
C LYS A 230 12.18 -29.77 10.81
N PRO A 231 11.20 -30.24 11.64
CA PRO A 231 9.84 -30.42 11.16
C PRO A 231 9.15 -29.10 10.80
N GLU A 232 9.39 -28.04 11.58
CA GLU A 232 8.85 -26.70 11.36
C GLU A 232 9.84 -25.88 10.55
N LYS A 233 9.33 -25.25 9.49
CA LYS A 233 10.11 -24.46 8.54
C LYS A 233 9.41 -23.14 8.27
N PHE A 234 10.17 -22.05 8.35
CA PHE A 234 9.70 -20.70 8.07
C PHE A 234 10.25 -20.11 6.77
N TYR A 235 11.13 -20.85 6.08
CA TYR A 235 11.55 -20.53 4.73
C TYR A 235 10.54 -21.08 3.70
N ASP A 236 10.65 -20.65 2.46
CA ASP A 236 9.78 -21.13 1.39
C ASP A 236 10.08 -22.60 1.04
N THR A 237 9.16 -23.47 1.39
CA THR A 237 9.26 -24.92 1.17
C THR A 237 8.64 -25.38 -0.15
N GLU A 238 8.05 -24.47 -0.92
CA GLU A 238 7.48 -24.78 -2.24
C GLU A 238 8.56 -24.87 -3.31
N LEU A 239 9.75 -24.33 -3.01
CA LEU A 239 10.92 -24.35 -3.89
C LEU A 239 11.89 -25.49 -3.52
N GLY A 240 12.56 -26.03 -4.53
CA GLY A 240 13.70 -26.89 -4.33
C GLY A 240 14.92 -26.11 -3.81
N GLU A 241 15.86 -26.80 -3.13
CA GLU A 241 17.05 -26.16 -2.53
C GLU A 241 17.82 -25.28 -3.55
N ALA A 242 18.09 -25.81 -4.74
CA ALA A 242 18.85 -25.07 -5.76
C ALA A 242 18.09 -23.82 -6.24
N GLU A 243 16.78 -23.91 -6.37
CA GLU A 243 15.93 -22.80 -6.78
C GLU A 243 15.84 -21.74 -5.69
N LEU A 244 15.69 -22.15 -4.43
CA LEU A 244 15.69 -21.25 -3.28
C LEU A 244 17.01 -20.49 -3.17
N MET A 245 18.15 -21.18 -3.32
CA MET A 245 19.46 -20.53 -3.29
C MET A 245 19.62 -19.51 -4.43
N ALA A 246 19.20 -19.86 -5.64
CA ALA A 246 19.22 -18.93 -6.77
C ALA A 246 18.32 -17.71 -6.54
N LYS A 247 17.15 -17.89 -5.90
CA LYS A 247 16.30 -16.77 -5.52
C LYS A 247 16.93 -15.87 -4.46
N ILE A 248 17.54 -16.44 -3.44
CA ILE A 248 18.26 -15.68 -2.41
C ILE A 248 19.35 -14.82 -3.04
N ASP A 249 20.16 -15.39 -3.92
CA ASP A 249 21.22 -14.67 -4.62
C ASP A 249 20.63 -13.54 -5.50
N ASN A 250 19.55 -13.83 -6.23
CA ASN A 250 18.86 -12.84 -7.03
C ASN A 250 18.32 -11.66 -6.19
N TYR A 251 17.73 -11.92 -5.03
CA TYR A 251 17.26 -10.85 -4.13
C TYR A 251 18.42 -10.01 -3.59
N LEU A 252 19.55 -10.64 -3.25
CA LEU A 252 20.74 -9.90 -2.82
C LEU A 252 21.27 -8.99 -3.95
N ASP A 253 21.32 -9.50 -5.17
CA ASP A 253 21.76 -8.73 -6.35
C ASP A 253 20.81 -7.54 -6.61
N GLN A 254 19.49 -7.75 -6.53
CA GLN A 254 18.50 -6.68 -6.67
C GLN A 254 18.65 -5.62 -5.58
N SER A 255 18.89 -6.05 -4.33
CA SER A 255 19.11 -5.14 -3.22
C SER A 255 20.35 -4.26 -3.44
N ILE A 256 21.46 -4.88 -3.82
CA ILE A 256 22.73 -4.18 -4.10
C ILE A 256 22.54 -3.20 -5.27
N ALA A 257 21.96 -3.66 -6.37
CA ALA A 257 21.76 -2.82 -7.56
C ALA A 257 20.89 -1.60 -7.24
N ALA A 258 19.77 -1.77 -6.54
CA ALA A 258 18.89 -0.68 -6.17
C ALA A 258 19.55 0.33 -5.22
N ALA A 259 20.32 -0.15 -4.23
CA ALA A 259 21.08 0.73 -3.32
C ALA A 259 22.18 1.49 -4.05
N GLU A 260 22.88 0.85 -4.97
CA GLU A 260 23.97 1.45 -5.74
C GLU A 260 23.45 2.57 -6.67
N GLU A 261 22.28 2.38 -7.30
CA GLU A 261 21.65 3.43 -8.10
C GLU A 261 21.33 4.68 -7.28
N VAL A 262 20.88 4.54 -6.03
CA VAL A 262 20.64 5.67 -5.12
C VAL A 262 21.97 6.33 -4.75
N ARG A 263 22.99 5.53 -4.39
CA ARG A 263 24.31 6.05 -3.96
C ARG A 263 25.00 6.86 -5.06
N GLN A 264 24.86 6.50 -6.32
CA GLN A 264 25.48 7.20 -7.45
C GLN A 264 24.88 8.59 -7.74
N ARG A 265 23.70 8.87 -7.17
CA ARG A 265 22.96 10.12 -7.39
C ARG A 265 23.12 11.14 -6.26
N GLY A 266 23.48 10.70 -5.07
CA GLY A 266 23.74 11.53 -3.89
C GLY A 266 25.19 11.97 -3.82
#